data_9d7a0037de3c2577d40d17f8ed8d71c1
#
_entry.id   9d7a0037de3c2577d40d17f8ed8d71c1
#
_cell.length_a   1.000
_cell.length_b   1.000
_cell.length_c   1.000
_cell.angle_alpha   90.00
_cell.angle_beta   90.00
_cell.angle_gamma   90.00
#
_symmetry.space_group_name_H-M   'P 1'
#
loop_
_entity.id
_entity.type
_entity.pdbx_description
1 polymer ?
#
loop_
_entity_poly.entity_id
_entity_poly.type
_entity_poly.pdbx_seq_one_letter_code
_entity_poly.pdbx_strand_id
1 'polypeptide(L)'
;MFMVGVGAVHAQTLGTIREIRVEGVQRIEPETVRSYLTIHAGEQFDASKIDESLKALYATGLFADVSIRRENDAVVVQVVENPIINRLAFEGNNRIDTKNLEAEVQLKPRMVYTRTRVQTDVKRILDIYRRE
;
A
#
# COMPACT_ATOMS: atom_id res chain seq x y z
N MET A 1 -37.03 22.21 -22.26
CA MET A 1 -36.28 21.83 -21.86
C MET A 1 -35.53 21.49 -21.51
N PHE A 2 -35.63 21.39 -21.38
CA PHE A 2 -34.65 21.10 -20.85
C PHE A 2 -34.12 20.32 -20.72
N MET A 3 -34.39 20.16 -20.75
CA MET A 3 -33.78 19.42 -20.59
C MET A 3 -33.05 19.05 -20.83
N VAL A 4 -33.42 19.32 -21.06
CA VAL A 4 -32.50 18.77 -21.47
C VAL A 4 -31.21 18.50 -21.03
N GLY A 5 -30.55 18.59 -21.14
CA GLY A 5 -29.26 18.41 -20.60
C GLY A 5 -29.08 17.21 -19.72
N VAL A 6 -30.04 16.50 -19.57
CA VAL A 6 -30.02 15.35 -18.64
C VAL A 6 -29.08 14.28 -19.12
N GLY A 7 -29.13 13.93 -20.39
CA GLY A 7 -28.23 12.89 -20.89
C GLY A 7 -26.76 13.27 -20.80
N ALA A 8 -26.46 14.52 -21.09
CA ALA A 8 -25.10 15.02 -21.04
C ALA A 8 -24.56 15.03 -19.62
N VAL A 9 -25.44 15.17 -18.65
CA VAL A 9 -25.03 15.22 -17.23
C VAL A 9 -24.26 13.99 -16.82
N HIS A 10 -24.58 12.83 -17.36
CA HIS A 10 -23.90 11.60 -16.93
C HIS A 10 -22.40 11.61 -17.19
N ALA A 11 -21.99 12.05 -18.36
CA ALA A 11 -20.58 12.19 -18.66
C ALA A 11 -19.95 13.25 -17.75
N GLN A 12 -20.71 14.31 -17.51
CA GLN A 12 -20.23 15.42 -16.69
C GLN A 12 -20.13 15.06 -15.21
N THR A 13 -20.92 14.07 -14.75
CA THR A 13 -20.87 13.68 -13.35
C THR A 13 -19.52 13.09 -12.97
N LEU A 14 -18.75 12.60 -13.94
CA LEU A 14 -17.41 12.15 -13.65
C LEU A 14 -16.52 13.32 -13.28
N GLY A 15 -16.64 14.43 -14.02
CA GLY A 15 -15.91 15.64 -13.70
C GLY A 15 -14.41 15.51 -13.84
N THR A 16 -13.75 16.58 -13.45
CA THR A 16 -12.30 16.69 -13.52
C THR A 16 -11.75 16.67 -12.13
N ILE A 17 -10.65 15.96 -11.93
CA ILE A 17 -9.92 15.91 -10.65
C ILE A 17 -9.26 17.27 -10.45
N ARG A 18 -9.67 17.99 -9.42
CA ARG A 18 -9.10 19.29 -9.12
C ARG A 18 -7.79 19.16 -8.36
N GLU A 19 -7.77 18.25 -7.41
CA GLU A 19 -6.58 17.99 -6.61
C GLU A 19 -6.58 16.56 -6.13
N ILE A 20 -5.40 16.09 -5.75
CA ILE A 20 -5.22 14.78 -5.14
C ILE A 20 -4.59 15.02 -3.78
N ARG A 21 -5.35 14.73 -2.72
CA ARG A 21 -4.86 14.86 -1.35
C ARG A 21 -4.39 13.53 -0.85
N VAL A 22 -3.29 13.54 -0.13
CA VAL A 22 -2.72 12.35 0.50
C VAL A 22 -2.80 12.55 2.00
N GLU A 23 -3.43 11.60 2.69
CA GLU A 23 -3.61 11.65 4.14
C GLU A 23 -3.05 10.39 4.77
N GLY A 24 -2.59 10.52 6.00
CA GLY A 24 -2.12 9.39 6.78
C GLY A 24 -0.63 9.12 6.70
N VAL A 25 0.09 9.86 5.87
CA VAL A 25 1.54 9.68 5.77
C VAL A 25 2.23 10.21 7.01
N GLN A 26 3.28 9.52 7.43
CA GLN A 26 4.10 9.89 8.58
C GLN A 26 5.57 9.94 8.21
N ARG A 27 6.13 8.82 7.74
CA ARG A 27 7.52 8.74 7.29
C ARG A 27 7.63 8.98 5.79
N ILE A 28 6.62 8.58 5.05
CA ILE A 28 6.63 8.64 3.59
C ILE A 28 6.13 10.01 3.16
N GLU A 29 6.80 10.60 2.20
CA GLU A 29 6.39 11.91 1.70
C GLU A 29 5.14 11.80 0.83
N PRO A 30 4.23 12.78 0.89
CA PRO A 30 3.02 12.74 0.05
C PRO A 30 3.33 12.61 -1.44
N GLU A 31 4.41 13.22 -1.90
CA GLU A 31 4.80 13.16 -3.32
C GLU A 31 5.19 11.73 -3.71
N THR A 32 5.76 10.98 -2.77
CA THR A 32 6.09 9.57 -3.04
C THR A 32 4.81 8.78 -3.29
N VAL A 33 3.77 9.01 -2.49
CA VAL A 33 2.48 8.36 -2.70
C VAL A 33 1.92 8.75 -4.06
N ARG A 34 1.94 10.03 -4.40
CA ARG A 34 1.42 10.51 -5.69
C ARG A 34 2.16 9.89 -6.87
N SER A 35 3.44 9.60 -6.71
CA SER A 35 4.25 9.03 -7.79
C SER A 35 3.80 7.64 -8.22
N TYR A 36 3.11 6.93 -7.36
CA TYR A 36 2.58 5.60 -7.67
C TYR A 36 1.20 5.64 -8.31
N LEU A 37 0.56 6.80 -8.31
CA LEU A 37 -0.79 6.91 -8.83
C LEU A 37 -0.78 7.03 -10.35
N THR A 38 -1.79 6.44 -10.98
CA THR A 38 -2.00 6.61 -12.44
C THR A 38 -2.96 7.75 -12.73
N ILE A 39 -3.47 8.41 -11.70
CA ILE A 39 -4.36 9.56 -11.82
C ILE A 39 -3.59 10.84 -11.53
N HIS A 40 -4.00 11.93 -12.14
CA HIS A 40 -3.35 13.23 -11.97
C HIS A 40 -4.41 14.33 -11.92
N ALA A 41 -4.09 15.41 -11.24
CA ALA A 41 -4.94 16.59 -11.22
C ALA A 41 -5.07 17.11 -12.65
N GLY A 42 -6.27 17.52 -13.01
CA GLY A 42 -6.58 17.98 -14.35
C GLY A 42 -7.16 16.90 -15.25
N GLU A 43 -7.06 15.65 -14.88
CA GLU A 43 -7.66 14.54 -15.62
C GLU A 43 -9.07 14.29 -15.16
N GLN A 44 -9.83 13.58 -15.96
CA GLN A 44 -11.18 13.20 -15.58
C GLN A 44 -11.13 12.04 -14.57
N PHE A 45 -12.15 11.98 -13.73
CA PHE A 45 -12.30 10.83 -12.82
C PHE A 45 -12.51 9.58 -13.66
N ASP A 46 -11.75 8.55 -13.36
CA ASP A 46 -11.80 7.26 -14.06
C ASP A 46 -11.66 6.15 -13.03
N ALA A 47 -12.73 5.38 -12.87
CA ALA A 47 -12.77 4.32 -11.88
C ALA A 47 -11.69 3.27 -12.12
N SER A 48 -11.37 2.98 -13.38
CA SER A 48 -10.32 2.03 -13.71
C SER A 48 -8.96 2.50 -13.24
N LYS A 49 -8.67 3.78 -13.46
CA LYS A 49 -7.38 4.35 -13.03
C LYS A 49 -7.29 4.45 -11.51
N ILE A 50 -8.40 4.73 -10.86
CA ILE A 50 -8.45 4.75 -9.40
C ILE A 50 -8.14 3.36 -8.86
N ASP A 51 -8.73 2.31 -9.45
CA ASP A 51 -8.45 0.95 -9.06
C ASP A 51 -7.00 0.55 -9.31
N GLU A 52 -6.44 0.93 -10.47
CA GLU A 52 -5.04 0.70 -10.77
C GLU A 52 -4.12 1.37 -9.76
N SER A 53 -4.46 2.60 -9.38
CA SER A 53 -3.70 3.35 -8.38
C SER A 53 -3.72 2.65 -7.03
N LEU A 54 -4.89 2.17 -6.63
CA LEU A 54 -5.03 1.43 -5.39
C LEU A 54 -4.14 0.20 -5.38
N LYS A 55 -4.19 -0.57 -6.46
CA LYS A 55 -3.39 -1.78 -6.59
C LYS A 55 -1.89 -1.47 -6.62
N ALA A 56 -1.51 -0.39 -7.29
CA ALA A 56 -0.10 0.02 -7.34
C ALA A 56 0.42 0.36 -5.97
N LEU A 57 -0.38 1.06 -5.16
CA LEU A 57 0.03 1.41 -3.80
C LEU A 57 0.18 0.17 -2.92
N TYR A 58 -0.75 -0.76 -2.99
CA TYR A 58 -0.62 -2.01 -2.23
C TYR A 58 0.60 -2.82 -2.69
N ALA A 59 0.89 -2.80 -3.98
CA ALA A 59 2.02 -3.57 -4.52
C ALA A 59 3.37 -3.08 -4.02
N THR A 60 3.46 -1.85 -3.53
CA THR A 60 4.73 -1.33 -2.99
C THR A 60 5.15 -2.04 -1.70
N GLY A 61 4.21 -2.61 -0.97
CA GLY A 61 4.48 -3.20 0.35
C GLY A 61 4.68 -2.17 1.44
N LEU A 62 4.53 -0.89 1.15
CA LEU A 62 4.78 0.18 2.12
C LEU A 62 3.59 0.44 3.03
N PHE A 63 2.40 -0.01 2.65
CA PHE A 63 1.17 0.36 3.33
C PHE A 63 0.42 -0.85 3.87
N ALA A 64 -0.07 -0.71 5.09
CA ALA A 64 -0.95 -1.70 5.71
C ALA A 64 -2.38 -1.57 5.18
N ASP A 65 -2.76 -0.35 4.81
CA ASP A 65 -4.09 -0.08 4.29
C ASP A 65 -4.04 1.12 3.36
N VAL A 66 -4.86 1.09 2.33
CA VAL A 66 -5.01 2.17 1.37
C VAL A 66 -6.48 2.29 1.02
N SER A 67 -6.99 3.50 1.03
CA SER A 67 -8.32 3.77 0.49
C SER A 67 -8.26 5.02 -0.39
N ILE A 68 -9.03 5.03 -1.46
CA ILE A 68 -9.11 6.16 -2.36
C ILE A 68 -10.59 6.51 -2.48
N ARG A 69 -10.92 7.75 -2.17
CA ARG A 69 -12.29 8.22 -2.25
C ARG A 69 -12.34 9.57 -2.94
N ARG A 70 -13.52 9.86 -3.46
CA ARG A 70 -13.78 11.15 -4.07
C ARG A 70 -14.49 12.04 -3.06
N GLU A 71 -14.00 13.27 -2.91
CA GLU A 71 -14.70 14.32 -2.15
C GLU A 71 -14.84 15.52 -3.06
N ASN A 72 -16.06 15.76 -3.53
CA ASN A 72 -16.34 16.83 -4.50
C ASN A 72 -15.44 16.66 -5.72
N ASP A 73 -14.57 17.62 -5.99
CA ASP A 73 -13.65 17.56 -7.13
C ASP A 73 -12.28 17.02 -6.77
N ALA A 74 -12.10 16.57 -5.54
CA ALA A 74 -10.81 16.06 -5.06
C ALA A 74 -10.84 14.55 -4.95
N VAL A 75 -9.67 13.95 -5.14
CA VAL A 75 -9.43 12.56 -4.80
C VAL A 75 -8.63 12.54 -3.51
N VAL A 76 -9.12 11.80 -2.53
CA VAL A 76 -8.43 11.65 -1.25
C VAL A 76 -7.85 10.25 -1.17
N VAL A 77 -6.53 10.17 -1.10
CA VAL A 77 -5.81 8.92 -0.94
C VAL A 77 -5.41 8.83 0.53
N GLN A 78 -6.02 7.90 1.24
CA GLN A 78 -5.74 7.72 2.66
C GLN A 78 -4.94 6.44 2.82
N VAL A 79 -3.82 6.55 3.51
CA VAL A 79 -2.91 5.42 3.70
C VAL A 79 -2.62 5.20 5.17
N VAL A 80 -2.32 3.95 5.48
CA VAL A 80 -1.74 3.58 6.78
C VAL A 80 -0.41 2.91 6.45
N GLU A 81 0.67 3.50 6.90
CA GLU A 81 2.00 2.98 6.60
C GLU A 81 2.28 1.71 7.40
N ASN A 82 2.96 0.77 6.77
CA ASN A 82 3.50 -0.36 7.50
C ASN A 82 4.63 0.12 8.40
N PRO A 83 4.71 -0.40 9.63
CA PRO A 83 5.80 -0.01 10.52
C PRO A 83 7.14 -0.52 10.03
N ILE A 84 8.21 0.16 10.43
CA ILE A 84 9.56 -0.31 10.21
C ILE A 84 9.89 -1.31 11.31
N ILE A 85 10.54 -2.41 10.94
CA ILE A 85 11.02 -3.39 11.88
C ILE A 85 12.19 -2.77 12.64
N ASN A 86 12.02 -2.55 13.94
CA ASN A 86 13.08 -1.99 14.76
C ASN A 86 14.03 -3.08 15.27
N ARG A 87 13.49 -4.26 15.50
CA ARG A 87 14.24 -5.35 16.11
C ARG A 87 13.70 -6.68 15.61
N LEU A 88 14.61 -7.60 15.38
CA LEU A 88 14.27 -8.98 15.05
C LEU A 88 14.94 -9.86 16.10
N ALA A 89 14.15 -10.72 16.75
CA ALA A 89 14.64 -11.61 17.79
C ALA A 89 14.08 -13.01 17.57
N PHE A 90 14.91 -14.00 17.93
CA PHE A 90 14.51 -15.41 17.96
C PHE A 90 14.59 -15.90 19.38
N GLU A 91 13.56 -16.59 19.82
CA GLU A 91 13.50 -17.12 21.18
C GLU A 91 13.05 -18.57 21.13
N GLY A 92 13.55 -19.37 22.08
CA GLY A 92 13.18 -20.77 22.14
C GLY A 92 13.83 -21.64 21.08
N ASN A 93 14.78 -21.12 20.32
CA ASN A 93 15.45 -21.85 19.24
C ASN A 93 16.65 -22.66 19.77
N ASN A 94 16.36 -23.70 20.54
CA ASN A 94 17.38 -24.47 21.21
C ASN A 94 18.18 -25.36 20.25
N ARG A 95 17.64 -25.74 19.11
CA ARG A 95 18.30 -26.67 18.19
C ARG A 95 19.08 -25.96 17.09
N ILE A 96 18.66 -24.75 16.71
CA ILE A 96 19.28 -24.01 15.63
C ILE A 96 19.70 -22.65 16.16
N ASP A 97 20.95 -22.30 15.91
CA ASP A 97 21.50 -21.02 16.36
C ASP A 97 20.77 -19.84 15.75
N THR A 98 20.66 -18.77 16.52
CA THR A 98 20.08 -17.52 16.06
C THR A 98 20.74 -17.02 14.78
N LYS A 99 22.08 -17.12 14.69
CA LYS A 99 22.80 -16.69 13.48
C LYS A 99 22.35 -17.46 12.25
N ASN A 100 22.12 -18.75 12.39
CA ASN A 100 21.67 -19.57 11.27
C ASN A 100 20.26 -19.20 10.86
N LEU A 101 19.39 -18.91 11.81
CA LEU A 101 18.04 -18.48 11.52
C LEU A 101 18.02 -17.09 10.87
N GLU A 102 18.84 -16.18 11.38
CA GLU A 102 18.93 -14.84 10.79
C GLU A 102 19.39 -14.88 9.33
N ALA A 103 20.27 -15.81 8.98
CA ALA A 103 20.76 -15.94 7.62
C ALA A 103 19.68 -16.46 6.67
N GLU A 104 18.71 -17.21 7.18
CA GLU A 104 17.70 -17.88 6.36
C GLU A 104 16.43 -17.04 6.15
N VAL A 105 16.17 -16.06 7.02
CA VAL A 105 14.94 -15.28 6.93
C VAL A 105 15.16 -14.01 6.13
N GLN A 106 14.09 -13.53 5.50
CA GLN A 106 14.10 -12.30 4.73
C GLN A 106 14.02 -11.06 5.61
N LEU A 107 13.35 -11.19 6.76
CA LEU A 107 13.16 -10.06 7.65
C LEU A 107 14.47 -9.61 8.25
N LYS A 108 14.71 -8.32 8.21
CA LYS A 108 15.89 -7.69 8.79
C LYS A 108 15.46 -6.45 9.56
N PRO A 109 16.22 -6.02 10.58
CA PRO A 109 15.94 -4.75 11.22
C PRO A 109 15.91 -3.63 10.18
N ARG A 110 15.04 -2.66 10.39
CA ARG A 110 14.84 -1.48 9.54
C ARG A 110 14.13 -1.73 8.23
N MET A 111 13.72 -2.96 7.95
CA MET A 111 12.85 -3.24 6.82
C MET A 111 11.42 -2.88 7.17
N VAL A 112 10.64 -2.55 6.13
CA VAL A 112 9.21 -2.33 6.30
C VAL A 112 8.55 -3.67 6.63
N TYR A 113 7.74 -3.68 7.68
CA TYR A 113 6.99 -4.85 8.09
C TYR A 113 5.90 -5.15 7.06
N THR A 114 5.81 -6.39 6.62
CA THR A 114 4.67 -6.86 5.84
C THR A 114 4.27 -8.24 6.33
N ARG A 115 2.96 -8.49 6.36
CA ARG A 115 2.44 -9.79 6.81
C ARG A 115 2.99 -10.92 5.95
N THR A 116 3.06 -10.70 4.64
CA THR A 116 3.54 -11.70 3.70
C THR A 116 4.96 -12.13 4.01
N ARG A 117 5.85 -11.17 4.30
CA ARG A 117 7.24 -11.49 4.65
C ARG A 117 7.32 -12.28 5.94
N VAL A 118 6.52 -11.91 6.93
CA VAL A 118 6.49 -12.65 8.20
C VAL A 118 6.03 -14.08 7.97
N GLN A 119 4.97 -14.28 7.20
CA GLN A 119 4.44 -15.61 6.92
C GLN A 119 5.45 -16.46 6.15
N THR A 120 6.13 -15.86 5.17
CA THR A 120 7.16 -16.55 4.40
C THR A 120 8.30 -16.99 5.31
N ASP A 121 8.74 -16.12 6.21
CA ASP A 121 9.84 -16.42 7.12
C ASP A 121 9.45 -17.47 8.15
N VAL A 122 8.23 -17.43 8.66
CA VAL A 122 7.74 -18.46 9.59
C VAL A 122 7.77 -19.82 8.90
N LYS A 123 7.29 -19.89 7.68
CA LYS A 123 7.32 -21.14 6.92
C LYS A 123 8.75 -21.62 6.68
N ARG A 124 9.65 -20.71 6.36
CA ARG A 124 11.05 -21.03 6.13
C ARG A 124 11.68 -21.62 7.38
N ILE A 125 11.43 -21.03 8.54
CA ILE A 125 11.94 -21.53 9.80
C ILE A 125 11.40 -22.91 10.10
N LEU A 126 10.11 -23.13 9.89
CA LEU A 126 9.50 -24.45 10.09
C LEU A 126 10.13 -25.50 9.19
N ASP A 127 10.39 -25.16 7.93
CA ASP A 127 11.04 -26.08 6.99
C ASP A 127 12.47 -26.43 7.45
N ILE A 128 13.20 -25.46 8.00
CA ILE A 128 14.54 -25.69 8.52
C ILE A 128 14.49 -26.70 9.68
N TYR A 129 13.56 -26.52 10.62
CA TYR A 129 13.42 -27.43 11.73
C TYR A 129 13.02 -28.84 11.29
N ARG A 130 12.21 -28.96 10.24
CA ARG A 130 11.83 -30.27 9.74
C ARG A 130 12.99 -31.04 9.12
N ARG A 131 13.96 -30.34 8.56
CA ARG A 131 15.14 -30.97 7.98
C ARG A 131 16.15 -31.40 9.02
N GLU A 132 16.17 -30.73 10.14
CA GLU A 132 17.05 -31.05 11.26
C GLU A 132 16.43 -32.14 12.11
#